data_5e7f261f96ed9200a2a8dd32ed8879f5
#
_entry.id   5e7f261f96ed9200a2a8dd32ed8879f5
#
_cell.length_a   1.000
_cell.length_b   1.000
_cell.length_c   1.000
_cell.angle_alpha   90.00
_cell.angle_beta   90.00
_cell.angle_gamma   90.00
#
_symmetry.space_group_name_H-M   'P 1'
#
loop_
_entity.id
_entity.type
_entity.pdbx_description
1 polymer ?
#
loop_
_entity_poly.entity_id
_entity_poly.type
_entity_poly.pdbx_seq_one_letter_code
_entity_poly.pdbx_strand_id
1 'polypeptide(L)'
;VMKMLKLIGLEGYENKNVTLLSGGQQQRVALARALVNEPKVLLLDEPLAALDLKLRKEMQYELKRIQQEVGITFIFVTHDQEEALTMSDKIVVMKGGEIQQVGTPEEIYNEPANRYVANFIGESNIIPGVMIEDYRVRFDDKTFECVDFGFKKEENVEVVIRPEDIDIVPVEEGKMT
;
A
#
# COMPACT_ATOMS: atom_id res chain seq x y z
N VAL A 1 2.89 10.71 -30.81
CA VAL A 1 2.58 9.26 -30.82
C VAL A 1 3.88 8.46 -30.61
N MET A 2 4.91 8.59 -31.47
CA MET A 2 6.15 7.78 -31.37
C MET A 2 6.81 7.87 -30.00
N LYS A 3 6.96 9.08 -29.41
CA LYS A 3 7.45 9.28 -28.05
C LYS A 3 6.68 8.46 -27.00
N MET A 4 5.34 8.39 -27.13
CA MET A 4 4.51 7.62 -26.20
C MET A 4 4.69 6.11 -26.40
N LEU A 5 4.76 5.63 -27.64
CA LEU A 5 5.03 4.21 -27.91
C LEU A 5 6.39 3.76 -27.34
N LYS A 6 7.40 4.61 -27.45
CA LYS A 6 8.70 4.37 -26.84
C LYS A 6 8.62 4.31 -25.31
N LEU A 7 7.92 5.27 -24.69
CA LEU A 7 7.73 5.34 -23.25
C LEU A 7 7.12 4.04 -22.66
N ILE A 8 6.15 3.47 -23.39
CA ILE A 8 5.43 2.25 -22.97
C ILE A 8 6.05 0.95 -23.51
N GLY A 9 7.24 1.01 -24.16
CA GLY A 9 7.94 -0.17 -24.70
C GLY A 9 7.21 -0.87 -25.84
N LEU A 10 6.47 -0.13 -26.69
CA LEU A 10 5.75 -0.64 -27.86
C LEU A 10 6.22 0.02 -29.17
N GLU A 11 7.52 0.28 -29.30
CA GLU A 11 8.11 0.70 -30.58
C GLU A 11 7.88 -0.36 -31.66
N GLY A 12 7.52 0.07 -32.88
CA GLY A 12 7.22 -0.83 -34.00
C GLY A 12 5.80 -1.41 -33.98
N TYR A 13 4.94 -0.96 -33.04
CA TYR A 13 3.55 -1.39 -32.94
C TYR A 13 2.55 -0.37 -33.49
N GLU A 14 3.01 0.68 -34.15
CA GLU A 14 2.22 1.83 -34.61
C GLU A 14 1.01 1.46 -35.46
N ASN A 15 1.17 0.44 -36.29
CA ASN A 15 0.14 -0.02 -37.22
C ASN A 15 -0.56 -1.33 -36.77
N LYS A 16 -0.26 -1.82 -35.56
CA LYS A 16 -0.91 -3.03 -35.07
C LYS A 16 -2.31 -2.74 -34.53
N ASN A 17 -3.23 -3.66 -34.79
CA ASN A 17 -4.55 -3.59 -34.20
C ASN A 17 -4.47 -3.85 -32.69
N VAL A 18 -4.99 -2.93 -31.89
CA VAL A 18 -4.97 -2.98 -30.42
C VAL A 18 -5.66 -4.26 -29.88
N THR A 19 -6.68 -4.75 -30.56
CA THR A 19 -7.41 -5.97 -30.16
C THR A 19 -6.57 -7.25 -30.26
N LEU A 20 -5.45 -7.22 -30.99
CA LEU A 20 -4.52 -8.35 -31.13
C LEU A 20 -3.36 -8.31 -30.12
N LEU A 21 -3.32 -7.29 -29.26
CA LEU A 21 -2.31 -7.13 -28.24
C LEU A 21 -2.68 -7.95 -26.98
N SER A 22 -1.66 -8.36 -26.21
CA SER A 22 -1.90 -8.94 -24.88
C SER A 22 -2.55 -7.94 -23.92
N GLY A 23 -3.21 -8.44 -22.87
CA GLY A 23 -3.86 -7.58 -21.87
C GLY A 23 -2.95 -6.48 -21.31
N GLY A 24 -1.72 -6.83 -20.93
CA GLY A 24 -0.73 -5.85 -20.45
C GLY A 24 -0.28 -4.85 -21.53
N GLN A 25 -0.22 -5.27 -22.81
CA GLN A 25 0.06 -4.35 -23.91
C GLN A 25 -1.10 -3.39 -24.16
N GLN A 26 -2.36 -3.89 -24.11
CA GLN A 26 -3.55 -3.06 -24.23
C GLN A 26 -3.61 -2.01 -23.12
N GLN A 27 -3.28 -2.40 -21.89
CA GLN A 27 -3.24 -1.50 -20.74
C GLN A 27 -2.17 -0.41 -20.91
N ARG A 28 -0.97 -0.76 -21.39
CA ARG A 28 0.08 0.21 -21.71
C ARG A 28 -0.37 1.19 -22.80
N VAL A 29 -1.09 0.72 -23.81
CA VAL A 29 -1.69 1.60 -24.83
C VAL A 29 -2.73 2.55 -24.22
N ALA A 30 -3.58 2.07 -23.32
CA ALA A 30 -4.54 2.93 -22.61
C ALA A 30 -3.85 4.02 -21.78
N LEU A 31 -2.77 3.64 -21.07
CA LEU A 31 -1.91 4.58 -20.34
C LEU A 31 -1.28 5.64 -21.26
N ALA A 32 -0.71 5.23 -22.41
CA ALA A 32 -0.13 6.15 -23.37
C ALA A 32 -1.16 7.13 -23.94
N ARG A 33 -2.40 6.68 -24.17
CA ARG A 33 -3.51 7.54 -24.60
C ARG A 33 -3.85 8.61 -23.56
N ALA A 34 -3.83 8.26 -22.27
CA ALA A 34 -4.07 9.20 -21.18
C ALA A 34 -2.92 10.21 -21.04
N LEU A 35 -1.68 9.80 -21.30
CA LEU A 35 -0.47 10.64 -21.18
C LEU A 35 -0.20 11.53 -22.39
N VAL A 36 -0.79 11.25 -23.57
CA VAL A 36 -0.47 11.98 -24.82
C VAL A 36 -0.79 13.47 -24.74
N ASN A 37 -1.75 13.85 -23.90
CA ASN A 37 -2.15 15.24 -23.68
C ASN A 37 -1.34 15.94 -22.57
N GLU A 38 -0.29 15.31 -22.07
CA GLU A 38 0.60 15.83 -21.03
C GLU A 38 -0.18 16.38 -19.80
N PRO A 39 -1.06 15.54 -19.19
CA PRO A 39 -1.84 15.96 -18.02
C PRO A 39 -0.94 16.24 -16.82
N LYS A 40 -1.39 17.09 -15.90
CA LYS A 40 -0.69 17.29 -14.61
C LYS A 40 -0.96 16.18 -13.59
N VAL A 41 -2.12 15.55 -13.71
CA VAL A 41 -2.58 14.47 -12.83
C VAL A 41 -3.19 13.37 -13.68
N LEU A 42 -2.85 12.12 -13.39
CA LEU A 42 -3.44 10.92 -13.99
C LEU A 42 -4.21 10.15 -12.95
N LEU A 43 -5.49 9.87 -13.23
CA LEU A 43 -6.35 9.06 -12.38
C LEU A 43 -6.42 7.65 -12.95
N LEU A 44 -6.16 6.66 -12.10
CA LEU A 44 -6.15 5.24 -12.45
C LEU A 44 -7.08 4.50 -11.47
N ASP A 45 -8.19 4.02 -11.97
CA ASP A 45 -9.19 3.29 -11.20
C ASP A 45 -9.00 1.79 -11.42
N GLU A 46 -8.55 1.08 -10.38
CA GLU A 46 -8.22 -0.34 -10.36
C GLU A 46 -7.39 -0.82 -11.57
N PRO A 47 -6.29 -0.16 -11.92
CA PRO A 47 -5.63 -0.37 -13.22
C PRO A 47 -5.03 -1.77 -13.38
N LEU A 48 -4.86 -2.53 -12.31
CA LEU A 48 -4.20 -3.85 -12.33
C LEU A 48 -5.15 -5.01 -11.98
N ALA A 49 -6.42 -4.74 -11.65
CA ALA A 49 -7.36 -5.73 -11.14
C ALA A 49 -7.63 -6.91 -12.12
N ALA A 50 -7.60 -6.65 -13.43
CA ALA A 50 -7.89 -7.66 -14.46
C ALA A 50 -6.67 -8.53 -14.85
N LEU A 51 -5.50 -8.32 -14.23
CA LEU A 51 -4.26 -9.02 -14.58
C LEU A 51 -3.99 -10.21 -13.66
N ASP A 52 -3.38 -11.26 -14.22
CA ASP A 52 -2.82 -12.34 -13.42
C ASP A 52 -1.63 -11.85 -12.57
N LEU A 53 -1.28 -12.60 -11.53
CA LEU A 53 -0.28 -12.18 -10.54
C LEU A 53 1.08 -11.81 -11.15
N LYS A 54 1.56 -12.57 -12.14
CA LYS A 54 2.86 -12.31 -12.77
C LYS A 54 2.82 -11.01 -13.56
N LEU A 55 1.81 -10.86 -14.40
CA LEU A 55 1.65 -9.67 -15.24
C LEU A 55 1.34 -8.43 -14.40
N ARG A 56 0.62 -8.58 -13.27
CA ARG A 56 0.37 -7.51 -12.31
C ARG A 56 1.68 -6.96 -11.75
N LYS A 57 2.59 -7.81 -11.26
CA LYS A 57 3.91 -7.38 -10.75
C LYS A 57 4.76 -6.69 -11.81
N GLU A 58 4.77 -7.21 -13.04
CA GLU A 58 5.45 -6.56 -14.16
C GLU A 58 4.87 -5.15 -14.44
N MET A 59 3.55 -5.02 -14.41
CA MET A 59 2.86 -3.75 -14.65
C MET A 59 3.01 -2.74 -13.50
N GLN A 60 3.06 -3.17 -12.24
CA GLN A 60 3.39 -2.30 -11.10
C GLN A 60 4.74 -1.62 -11.32
N TYR A 61 5.77 -2.41 -11.66
CA TYR A 61 7.09 -1.88 -11.94
C TYR A 61 7.08 -0.88 -13.12
N GLU A 62 6.41 -1.23 -14.22
CA GLU A 62 6.29 -0.37 -15.40
C GLU A 62 5.56 0.94 -15.10
N LEU A 63 4.48 0.90 -14.34
CA LEU A 63 3.72 2.10 -13.95
C LEU A 63 4.56 3.04 -13.07
N LYS A 64 5.30 2.50 -12.10
CA LYS A 64 6.22 3.30 -11.27
C LYS A 64 7.34 3.92 -12.11
N ARG A 65 7.93 3.16 -13.03
CA ARG A 65 8.95 3.66 -13.97
C ARG A 65 8.39 4.80 -14.82
N ILE A 66 7.22 4.60 -15.43
CA ILE A 66 6.60 5.62 -16.28
C ILE A 66 6.25 6.87 -15.46
N GLN A 67 5.72 6.73 -14.26
CA GLN A 67 5.42 7.83 -13.36
C GLN A 67 6.66 8.67 -13.07
N GLN A 68 7.79 8.02 -12.75
CA GLN A 68 9.07 8.70 -12.52
C GLN A 68 9.60 9.40 -13.77
N GLU A 69 9.50 8.77 -14.94
CA GLU A 69 9.98 9.32 -16.21
C GLU A 69 9.15 10.52 -16.68
N VAL A 70 7.83 10.48 -16.46
CA VAL A 70 6.92 11.56 -16.85
C VAL A 70 6.89 12.70 -15.83
N GLY A 71 7.12 12.39 -14.54
CA GLY A 71 7.19 13.37 -13.46
C GLY A 71 5.87 14.04 -13.11
N ILE A 72 4.73 13.37 -13.34
CA ILE A 72 3.39 13.87 -12.98
C ILE A 72 2.80 13.11 -11.78
N THR A 73 1.77 13.67 -11.17
CA THR A 73 1.05 13.00 -10.08
C THR A 73 0.15 11.90 -10.63
N PHE A 74 0.32 10.68 -10.10
CA PHE A 74 -0.61 9.57 -10.33
C PHE A 74 -1.47 9.38 -9.09
N ILE A 75 -2.78 9.22 -9.28
CA ILE A 75 -3.72 8.85 -8.23
C ILE A 75 -4.27 7.47 -8.60
N PHE A 76 -3.96 6.48 -7.78
CA PHE A 76 -4.46 5.11 -7.92
C PHE A 76 -5.63 4.87 -6.99
N VAL A 77 -6.69 4.27 -7.49
CA VAL A 77 -7.69 3.61 -6.66
C VAL A 77 -7.45 2.12 -6.75
N THR A 78 -7.22 1.47 -5.63
CA THR A 78 -7.03 0.02 -5.54
C THR A 78 -7.60 -0.52 -4.24
N HIS A 79 -7.99 -1.78 -4.25
CA HIS A 79 -8.32 -2.55 -3.05
C HIS A 79 -7.18 -3.53 -2.67
N ASP A 80 -6.11 -3.57 -3.45
CA ASP A 80 -4.94 -4.40 -3.19
C ASP A 80 -3.94 -3.65 -2.30
N GLN A 81 -3.69 -4.21 -1.13
CA GLN A 81 -2.81 -3.62 -0.10
C GLN A 81 -1.35 -3.60 -0.58
N GLU A 82 -0.90 -4.67 -1.26
CA GLU A 82 0.47 -4.76 -1.79
C GLU A 82 0.72 -3.66 -2.82
N GLU A 83 -0.27 -3.38 -3.68
CA GLU A 83 -0.19 -2.26 -4.64
C GLU A 83 -0.07 -0.92 -3.93
N ALA A 84 -0.91 -0.67 -2.93
CA ALA A 84 -0.89 0.59 -2.19
C ALA A 84 0.46 0.81 -1.49
N LEU A 85 0.97 -0.21 -0.79
CA LEU A 85 2.22 -0.11 -0.03
C LEU A 85 3.47 0.01 -0.91
N THR A 86 3.50 -0.68 -2.06
CA THR A 86 4.71 -0.74 -2.90
C THR A 86 4.81 0.38 -3.93
N MET A 87 3.67 0.88 -4.41
CA MET A 87 3.65 1.85 -5.52
C MET A 87 3.49 3.29 -5.08
N SER A 88 2.90 3.55 -3.91
CA SER A 88 2.51 4.89 -3.50
C SER A 88 3.61 5.61 -2.71
N ASP A 89 3.68 6.92 -2.87
CA ASP A 89 4.47 7.80 -2.00
C ASP A 89 3.59 8.31 -0.82
N LYS A 90 2.26 8.29 -1.01
CA LYS A 90 1.25 8.63 0.00
C LYS A 90 -0.01 7.78 -0.21
N ILE A 91 -0.55 7.26 0.88
CA ILE A 91 -1.76 6.43 0.90
C ILE A 91 -2.89 7.19 1.59
N VAL A 92 -4.10 7.08 1.05
CA VAL A 92 -5.34 7.53 1.67
C VAL A 92 -6.23 6.31 1.90
N VAL A 93 -6.39 5.90 3.15
CA VAL A 93 -7.30 4.80 3.51
C VAL A 93 -8.70 5.35 3.69
N MET A 94 -9.68 4.75 3.01
CA MET A 94 -11.08 5.19 3.04
C MET A 94 -12.01 4.06 3.49
N LYS A 95 -13.08 4.42 4.19
CA LYS A 95 -14.17 3.51 4.57
C LYS A 95 -15.50 4.24 4.51
N GLY A 96 -16.45 3.69 3.75
CA GLY A 96 -17.79 4.26 3.65
C GLY A 96 -17.85 5.71 3.14
N GLY A 97 -16.88 6.11 2.29
CA GLY A 97 -16.76 7.47 1.77
C GLY A 97 -16.01 8.45 2.68
N GLU A 98 -15.56 8.01 3.85
CA GLU A 98 -14.81 8.83 4.81
C GLU A 98 -13.33 8.44 4.84
N ILE A 99 -12.45 9.44 4.96
CA ILE A 99 -11.02 9.23 5.12
C ILE A 99 -10.74 8.73 6.54
N GLN A 100 -10.08 7.59 6.66
CA GLN A 100 -9.69 7.00 7.94
C GLN A 100 -8.27 7.41 8.34
N GLN A 101 -7.35 7.43 7.36
CA GLN A 101 -5.97 7.85 7.57
C GLN A 101 -5.34 8.31 6.26
N VAL A 102 -4.40 9.24 6.36
CA VAL A 102 -3.52 9.69 5.27
C VAL A 102 -2.10 9.65 5.76
N GLY A 103 -1.19 8.98 5.06
CA GLY A 103 0.21 8.87 5.45
C GLY A 103 1.08 8.25 4.38
N THR A 104 2.36 8.13 4.65
CA THR A 104 3.28 7.30 3.87
C THR A 104 2.95 5.82 4.06
N PRO A 105 3.41 4.92 3.17
CA PRO A 105 3.26 3.47 3.37
C PRO A 105 3.72 3.01 4.75
N GLU A 106 4.85 3.51 5.21
CA GLU A 106 5.45 3.18 6.50
C GLU A 106 4.58 3.64 7.68
N GLU A 107 4.08 4.88 7.66
CA GLU A 107 3.16 5.41 8.69
C GLU A 107 1.85 4.63 8.74
N ILE A 108 1.26 4.28 7.58
CA ILE A 108 0.00 3.55 7.51
C ILE A 108 0.16 2.11 8.03
N TYR A 109 1.32 1.50 7.78
CA TYR A 109 1.60 0.13 8.20
C TYR A 109 1.96 0.05 9.69
N ASN A 110 2.89 0.89 10.15
CA ASN A 110 3.45 0.83 11.50
C ASN A 110 2.59 1.55 12.54
N GLU A 111 1.92 2.65 12.15
CA GLU A 111 1.14 3.50 13.04
C GLU A 111 -0.32 3.64 12.56
N PRO A 112 -1.10 2.55 12.48
CA PRO A 112 -2.48 2.60 12.03
C PRO A 112 -3.34 3.41 13.00
N ALA A 113 -4.05 4.43 12.49
CA ALA A 113 -4.86 5.35 13.30
C ALA A 113 -6.06 4.67 14.00
N ASN A 114 -6.48 3.50 13.55
CA ASN A 114 -7.58 2.75 14.14
C ASN A 114 -7.55 1.27 13.70
N ARG A 115 -8.35 0.45 14.39
CA ARG A 115 -8.50 -0.99 14.11
C ARG A 115 -8.83 -1.30 12.65
N TYR A 116 -9.61 -0.45 11.97
CA TYR A 116 -9.95 -0.67 10.58
C TYR A 116 -8.73 -0.58 9.68
N VAL A 117 -7.92 0.46 9.86
CA VAL A 117 -6.67 0.64 9.09
C VAL A 117 -5.71 -0.51 9.37
N ALA A 118 -5.51 -0.89 10.64
CA ALA A 118 -4.66 -2.01 11.02
C ALA A 118 -5.02 -3.32 10.31
N ASN A 119 -6.31 -3.67 10.31
CA ASN A 119 -6.81 -4.88 9.64
C ASN A 119 -6.88 -4.78 8.12
N PHE A 120 -7.02 -3.55 7.58
CA PHE A 120 -7.13 -3.36 6.14
C PHE A 120 -5.77 -3.43 5.44
N ILE A 121 -4.69 -2.98 6.11
CA ILE A 121 -3.36 -2.85 5.49
C ILE A 121 -2.49 -4.11 5.64
N GLY A 122 -2.86 -5.07 6.45
CA GLY A 122 -2.10 -6.29 6.65
C GLY A 122 -2.71 -7.18 7.71
N GLU A 123 -2.18 -8.38 7.83
CA GLU A 123 -2.54 -9.27 8.93
C GLU A 123 -2.09 -8.66 10.26
N SER A 124 -2.98 -8.67 11.25
CA SER A 124 -2.73 -8.07 12.56
C SER A 124 -3.36 -8.88 13.65
N ASN A 125 -2.62 -9.10 14.72
CA ASN A 125 -3.19 -9.52 16.00
C ASN A 125 -3.55 -8.26 16.78
N ILE A 126 -4.83 -8.04 17.06
CA ILE A 126 -5.31 -6.87 17.80
C ILE A 126 -5.84 -7.32 19.14
N ILE A 127 -5.11 -6.96 20.20
CA ILE A 127 -5.32 -7.43 21.57
C ILE A 127 -5.72 -6.23 22.44
N PRO A 128 -6.75 -6.35 23.29
CA PRO A 128 -7.05 -5.30 24.26
C PRO A 128 -5.90 -5.13 25.26
N GLY A 129 -5.53 -3.90 25.53
CA GLY A 129 -4.45 -3.58 26.48
C GLY A 129 -4.74 -2.29 27.25
N VAL A 130 -3.83 -1.96 28.16
CA VAL A 130 -3.91 -0.77 28.99
C VAL A 130 -2.53 -0.10 29.01
N MET A 131 -2.45 1.18 28.68
CA MET A 131 -1.23 1.96 28.81
C MET A 131 -0.94 2.22 30.28
N ILE A 132 0.20 1.74 30.77
CA ILE A 132 0.63 1.93 32.15
C ILE A 132 1.33 3.30 32.34
N GLU A 133 2.19 3.60 31.38
CA GLU A 133 2.95 4.84 31.24
C GLU A 133 3.45 4.94 29.79
N ASP A 134 4.07 6.03 29.40
CA ASP A 134 4.71 6.16 28.11
C ASP A 134 5.69 5.02 27.85
N TYR A 135 5.60 4.44 26.66
CA TYR A 135 6.42 3.31 26.20
C TYR A 135 6.17 1.98 26.94
N ARG A 136 5.06 1.86 27.71
CA ARG A 136 4.75 0.63 28.44
C ARG A 136 3.26 0.31 28.41
N VAL A 137 2.94 -0.84 27.85
CA VAL A 137 1.57 -1.35 27.72
C VAL A 137 1.42 -2.67 28.47
N ARG A 138 0.24 -2.91 29.08
CA ARG A 138 -0.09 -4.16 29.72
C ARG A 138 -1.19 -4.87 28.94
N PHE A 139 -0.95 -6.10 28.58
CA PHE A 139 -1.94 -7.04 28.05
C PHE A 139 -1.59 -8.47 28.48
N ASP A 140 -2.55 -9.39 28.48
CA ASP A 140 -2.37 -10.78 28.91
C ASP A 140 -1.64 -10.92 30.25
N ASP A 141 -2.03 -10.05 31.24
CA ASP A 141 -1.44 -9.95 32.58
C ASP A 141 0.08 -9.66 32.65
N LYS A 142 0.68 -9.27 31.55
CA LYS A 142 2.11 -8.90 31.46
C LYS A 142 2.27 -7.48 30.97
N THR A 143 3.37 -6.85 31.35
CA THR A 143 3.76 -5.51 30.90
C THR A 143 4.89 -5.63 29.87
N PHE A 144 4.72 -4.95 28.73
CA PHE A 144 5.65 -4.93 27.62
C PHE A 144 6.10 -3.51 27.34
N GLU A 145 7.27 -3.37 26.76
CA GLU A 145 7.72 -2.12 26.16
C GLU A 145 7.02 -1.92 24.81
N CYS A 146 6.67 -0.68 24.48
CA CYS A 146 6.11 -0.28 23.21
C CYS A 146 6.75 1.03 22.74
N VAL A 147 6.44 1.47 21.54
CA VAL A 147 6.97 2.72 20.96
C VAL A 147 6.06 3.93 21.20
N ASP A 148 4.87 3.69 21.71
CA ASP A 148 3.82 4.69 21.84
C ASP A 148 3.95 5.51 23.12
N PHE A 149 3.55 6.79 23.04
CA PHE A 149 3.57 7.75 24.14
C PHE A 149 2.41 8.76 24.04
N GLY A 150 2.19 9.52 25.10
CA GLY A 150 1.15 10.57 25.12
C GLY A 150 -0.24 10.09 25.48
N PHE A 151 -0.41 8.83 25.84
CA PHE A 151 -1.65 8.28 26.39
C PHE A 151 -1.81 8.63 27.86
N LYS A 152 -3.06 8.65 28.34
CA LYS A 152 -3.31 8.78 29.76
C LYS A 152 -2.94 7.49 30.49
N LYS A 153 -2.49 7.62 31.73
CA LYS A 153 -2.26 6.47 32.58
C LYS A 153 -3.55 5.65 32.76
N GLU A 154 -3.44 4.33 32.63
CA GLU A 154 -4.56 3.38 32.68
C GLU A 154 -5.58 3.59 31.55
N GLU A 155 -5.16 4.14 30.40
CA GLU A 155 -6.01 4.26 29.22
C GLU A 155 -6.14 2.91 28.52
N ASN A 156 -7.39 2.54 28.18
CA ASN A 156 -7.64 1.34 27.39
C ASN A 156 -7.22 1.59 25.93
N VAL A 157 -6.44 0.67 25.40
CA VAL A 157 -5.89 0.71 24.04
C VAL A 157 -6.08 -0.61 23.31
N GLU A 158 -5.93 -0.61 22.01
CA GLU A 158 -5.80 -1.81 21.21
C GLU A 158 -4.33 -1.94 20.79
N VAL A 159 -3.69 -3.01 21.25
CA VAL A 159 -2.30 -3.33 20.90
C VAL A 159 -2.31 -4.08 19.57
N VAL A 160 -1.57 -3.55 18.60
CA VAL A 160 -1.41 -4.16 17.26
C VAL A 160 -0.07 -4.87 17.22
N ILE A 161 -0.08 -6.17 16.93
CA ILE A 161 1.13 -6.99 16.78
C ILE A 161 1.10 -7.59 15.37
N ARG A 162 2.11 -7.31 14.57
CA ARG A 162 2.23 -7.89 13.24
C ARG A 162 2.79 -9.30 13.32
N PRO A 163 2.42 -10.22 12.40
CA PRO A 163 2.94 -11.59 12.40
C PRO A 163 4.47 -11.68 12.36
N GLU A 164 5.11 -10.76 11.65
CA GLU A 164 6.57 -10.66 11.51
C GLU A 164 7.29 -10.19 12.77
N ASP A 165 6.56 -9.58 13.72
CA ASP A 165 7.10 -9.13 14.99
C ASP A 165 7.11 -10.26 16.05
N ILE A 166 6.64 -11.47 15.68
CA ILE A 166 6.51 -12.61 16.57
C ILE A 166 7.58 -13.64 16.27
N ASP A 167 8.55 -13.80 17.17
CA ASP A 167 9.52 -14.87 17.12
C ASP A 167 9.10 -16.07 17.99
N ILE A 168 9.24 -17.28 17.44
CA ILE A 168 9.05 -18.52 18.19
C ILE A 168 10.39 -18.93 18.78
N VAL A 169 10.50 -18.83 20.10
CA VAL A 169 11.72 -19.17 20.84
C VAL A 169 11.43 -20.29 21.83
N PRO A 170 12.47 -21.06 22.31
CA PRO A 170 12.28 -22.03 23.38
C PRO A 170 11.67 -21.40 24.63
N VAL A 171 10.84 -22.15 25.35
CA VAL A 171 10.10 -21.66 26.54
C VAL A 171 11.00 -21.00 27.59
N GLU A 172 12.27 -21.43 27.70
CA GLU A 172 13.25 -20.89 28.63
C GLU A 172 13.82 -19.52 28.22
N GLU A 173 13.67 -19.14 26.94
CA GLU A 173 14.21 -17.91 26.38
C GLU A 173 13.08 -16.92 25.95
N GLY A 174 11.82 -17.35 26.04
CA GLY A 174 10.68 -16.60 25.56
C GLY A 174 10.51 -15.27 26.30
N LYS A 175 10.87 -14.18 25.60
CA LYS A 175 10.45 -12.82 25.92
C LYS A 175 9.70 -12.28 24.72
N MET A 176 8.52 -11.73 24.91
CA MET A 176 7.95 -10.81 23.96
C MET A 176 8.78 -9.53 24.04
N THR A 177 9.40 -9.15 22.95
CA THR A 177 10.10 -7.88 22.78
C THR A 177 9.16 -6.89 22.11
#